data_e2d56433775d7faf2c533600429f1829
#
_entry.id   e2d56433775d7faf2c533600429f1829
#
_cell.length_a   1.000
_cell.length_b   1.000
_cell.length_c   1.000
_cell.angle_alpha   90.00
_cell.angle_beta   90.00
_cell.angle_gamma   90.00
#
_symmetry.space_group_name_H-M   'P 1'
#
loop_
_entity.id
_entity.type
_entity.pdbx_description
1 polymer ?
#
loop_
_entity_poly.entity_id
_entity_poly.type
_entity_poly.pdbx_seq_one_letter_code
_entity_poly.pdbx_strand_id
1 'polypeptide(L)'
;MNANEPQEQRPQPEGTGGWSQFGTVPPVAGGFPRRDTHPMPQPPPPSGAPVKARLSVGQKVGAGLALAAMAIVGGVVGAAVTTSFQPRPVASSTVSAPGAVFKKASDQLTVAEVAAKVQPSVVMIQGQTGEGSGVILSEDGLILTNNHVVVGAGQGGGQMTVKFSDGRTAKATVVGTDPTTDLAVVRAQGVSGLTKATLGDSDRLRVGDPVLAIGSPLGLDGSVTAGIVSALDRTLNLGDEQRPQLPPGWWQQQDQSPPTTIGGAIQTDASINPGNSGGALVDAAGELVGINTAIASDAAGGGVGFAIPVNTAKQVSEQLIQHGKVTHAFLGVSVTDAMGDVPGALIREVTAGSPAEKAGLQQGDLITGIGDKMVDGGDTVVGQVRGFKPGQEVKITYMRDGKTHEVNVTLQEQN
;
A
#
# COMPACT_ATOMS: atom_id res chain seq x y z
N MET A 1 27.92 -16.91 77.93
CA MET A 1 26.58 -16.31 78.11
C MET A 1 25.86 -16.32 76.75
N ASN A 2 24.78 -17.03 76.74
CA ASN A 2 23.94 -17.42 75.61
C ASN A 2 23.45 -16.26 74.76
N ALA A 3 23.47 -16.44 73.41
CA ALA A 3 22.55 -15.81 72.54
C ALA A 3 22.10 -16.83 71.46
N ASN A 4 20.85 -17.26 71.58
CA ASN A 4 20.11 -18.02 70.53
C ASN A 4 19.73 -17.10 69.44
N GLU A 5 20.11 -17.41 68.20
CA GLU A 5 19.50 -16.90 66.97
C GLU A 5 18.50 -17.93 66.37
N PRO A 6 17.28 -17.56 65.98
CA PRO A 6 16.39 -18.47 65.30
C PRO A 6 16.71 -18.53 63.79
N GLN A 7 16.83 -19.73 63.26
CA GLN A 7 16.97 -20.03 61.84
C GLN A 7 15.65 -19.73 61.12
N GLU A 8 15.70 -18.85 60.10
CA GLU A 8 14.65 -18.64 59.12
C GLU A 8 14.62 -19.83 58.14
N GLN A 9 13.51 -20.54 58.14
CA GLN A 9 13.19 -21.58 57.14
C GLN A 9 12.77 -20.92 55.84
N ARG A 10 13.49 -21.24 54.73
CA ARG A 10 13.08 -20.94 53.35
C ARG A 10 11.91 -21.85 52.95
N PRO A 11 10.82 -21.33 52.36
CA PRO A 11 9.80 -22.19 51.78
C PRO A 11 10.26 -22.75 50.41
N GLN A 12 10.01 -24.03 50.22
CA GLN A 12 10.15 -24.74 48.93
C GLN A 12 9.04 -24.34 47.96
N PRO A 13 9.26 -24.41 46.65
CA PRO A 13 8.21 -24.18 45.67
C PRO A 13 7.35 -25.43 45.49
N GLU A 14 6.11 -25.37 45.92
CA GLU A 14 5.08 -26.34 45.52
C GLU A 14 4.51 -26.04 44.14
N GLY A 15 4.43 -26.94 43.38
CA GLY A 15 3.73 -27.72 42.45
C GLY A 15 2.62 -27.03 41.64
N THR A 16 2.73 -27.24 40.34
CA THR A 16 1.75 -27.18 39.27
C THR A 16 0.28 -27.33 39.74
N GLY A 17 -0.46 -26.24 39.77
CA GLY A 17 -1.91 -26.17 39.94
C GLY A 17 -2.58 -25.68 38.67
N GLY A 18 -3.35 -26.57 38.05
CA GLY A 18 -4.07 -26.37 36.79
C GLY A 18 -5.16 -25.31 36.88
N TRP A 19 -5.51 -24.82 35.69
CA TRP A 19 -6.57 -23.87 35.39
C TRP A 19 -7.95 -24.46 35.73
N SER A 20 -8.55 -24.06 36.85
CA SER A 20 -9.93 -24.37 37.22
C SER A 20 -10.54 -23.24 38.06
N GLN A 21 -10.78 -22.09 37.41
CA GLN A 21 -11.69 -21.06 37.94
C GLN A 21 -12.44 -20.40 36.80
N PHE A 22 -13.33 -21.14 36.13
CA PHE A 22 -14.47 -20.53 35.44
C PHE A 22 -15.72 -21.24 35.94
N GLY A 23 -16.64 -20.42 36.44
CA GLY A 23 -17.83 -20.80 37.18
C GLY A 23 -18.75 -21.75 36.42
N THR A 24 -19.47 -22.53 37.18
CA THR A 24 -20.52 -23.46 36.80
C THR A 24 -21.60 -22.80 35.93
N VAL A 25 -21.77 -23.29 34.71
CA VAL A 25 -22.90 -22.94 33.84
C VAL A 25 -24.12 -23.73 34.31
N PRO A 26 -25.30 -23.08 34.51
CA PRO A 26 -26.51 -23.78 34.88
C PRO A 26 -27.03 -24.65 33.72
N PRO A 27 -27.73 -25.77 33.97
CA PRO A 27 -28.21 -26.66 32.94
C PRO A 27 -29.39 -26.01 32.21
N VAL A 28 -29.27 -25.85 30.89
CA VAL A 28 -30.37 -25.47 30.01
C VAL A 28 -31.15 -26.75 29.65
N ALA A 29 -32.36 -26.87 30.16
CA ALA A 29 -33.35 -27.85 29.73
C ALA A 29 -33.97 -27.37 28.42
N GLY A 30 -33.68 -28.07 27.33
CA GLY A 30 -34.30 -27.80 26.03
C GLY A 30 -33.70 -28.69 24.96
N GLY A 31 -34.33 -29.83 24.71
CA GLY A 31 -33.90 -30.83 23.71
C GLY A 31 -34.03 -30.25 22.30
N PHE A 32 -32.93 -30.21 21.58
CA PHE A 32 -32.93 -30.02 20.13
C PHE A 32 -33.15 -31.37 19.44
N PRO A 33 -33.98 -31.47 18.38
CA PRO A 33 -34.16 -32.67 17.61
C PRO A 33 -32.82 -33.11 16.96
N ARG A 34 -32.49 -34.37 17.10
CA ARG A 34 -31.35 -34.99 16.41
C ARG A 34 -31.53 -34.82 14.91
N ARG A 35 -30.64 -34.10 14.26
CA ARG A 35 -30.47 -34.18 12.81
C ARG A 35 -29.79 -35.49 12.49
N ASP A 36 -30.44 -36.29 11.66
CA ASP A 36 -29.87 -37.50 11.05
C ASP A 36 -28.62 -37.08 10.26
N THR A 37 -27.46 -37.52 10.73
CA THR A 37 -26.21 -37.38 10.00
C THR A 37 -26.17 -38.41 8.90
N HIS A 38 -26.46 -38.01 7.68
CA HIS A 38 -26.10 -38.83 6.50
C HIS A 38 -24.57 -38.98 6.49
N PRO A 39 -24.05 -40.23 6.29
CA PRO A 39 -22.61 -40.42 6.18
C PRO A 39 -22.11 -39.69 4.94
N MET A 40 -21.11 -38.86 5.11
CA MET A 40 -20.40 -38.24 3.99
C MET A 40 -19.77 -39.32 3.11
N PRO A 41 -19.84 -39.21 1.77
CA PRO A 41 -19.14 -40.14 0.88
C PRO A 41 -17.65 -40.07 1.16
N GLN A 42 -17.01 -41.19 1.40
CA GLN A 42 -15.58 -41.28 1.53
C GLN A 42 -14.92 -40.93 0.19
N PRO A 43 -13.82 -40.16 0.18
CA PRO A 43 -13.06 -39.92 -1.04
C PRO A 43 -12.55 -41.28 -1.57
N PRO A 44 -12.50 -41.45 -2.90
CA PRO A 44 -11.97 -42.69 -3.50
C PRO A 44 -10.50 -42.87 -3.09
N PRO A 45 -10.03 -44.10 -2.90
CA PRO A 45 -8.64 -44.39 -2.56
C PRO A 45 -7.73 -43.85 -3.67
N PRO A 46 -6.52 -43.35 -3.33
CA PRO A 46 -5.57 -42.86 -4.34
C PRO A 46 -5.25 -43.98 -5.31
N SER A 47 -5.42 -43.69 -6.61
CA SER A 47 -5.04 -44.60 -7.71
C SER A 47 -3.60 -45.03 -7.52
N GLY A 48 -3.39 -46.37 -7.54
CA GLY A 48 -2.11 -46.98 -7.24
C GLY A 48 -0.95 -46.39 -8.05
N ALA A 49 0.20 -46.30 -7.40
CA ALA A 49 1.46 -45.93 -8.02
C ALA A 49 1.70 -46.76 -9.29
N PRO A 50 2.34 -46.18 -10.34
CA PRO A 50 2.60 -46.91 -11.58
C PRO A 50 3.48 -48.10 -11.28
N VAL A 51 2.96 -49.30 -11.57
CA VAL A 51 3.70 -50.55 -11.51
C VAL A 51 4.84 -50.42 -12.52
N LYS A 52 6.07 -50.38 -12.06
CA LYS A 52 7.24 -50.44 -12.93
C LYS A 52 7.27 -51.79 -13.59
N ALA A 53 6.77 -51.91 -14.81
CA ALA A 53 6.90 -53.10 -15.64
C ALA A 53 8.39 -53.35 -15.87
N ARG A 54 8.92 -54.42 -15.29
CA ARG A 54 10.29 -54.90 -15.57
C ARG A 54 10.25 -55.65 -16.89
N LEU A 55 10.79 -55.02 -17.95
CA LEU A 55 10.99 -55.67 -19.22
C LEU A 55 11.93 -56.88 -19.05
N SER A 56 11.61 -58.03 -19.65
CA SER A 56 12.48 -59.21 -19.65
C SER A 56 13.78 -58.94 -20.43
N VAL A 57 14.80 -59.75 -20.17
CA VAL A 57 16.12 -59.58 -20.85
C VAL A 57 15.95 -59.65 -22.36
N GLY A 58 15.09 -60.50 -22.90
CA GLY A 58 14.81 -60.57 -24.33
C GLY A 58 14.19 -59.33 -24.93
N GLN A 59 13.27 -58.66 -24.17
CA GLN A 59 12.67 -57.37 -24.60
C GLN A 59 13.67 -56.22 -24.59
N LYS A 60 14.63 -56.20 -23.67
CA LYS A 60 15.69 -55.19 -23.63
C LYS A 60 16.69 -55.32 -24.80
N VAL A 61 17.03 -56.55 -25.21
CA VAL A 61 17.87 -56.82 -26.37
C VAL A 61 17.16 -56.45 -27.67
N GLY A 62 15.86 -56.79 -27.81
CA GLY A 62 15.05 -56.42 -28.97
C GLY A 62 14.92 -54.89 -29.15
N ALA A 63 14.69 -54.16 -28.07
CA ALA A 63 14.58 -52.68 -28.10
C ALA A 63 15.92 -52.00 -28.43
N GLY A 64 17.03 -52.58 -27.97
CA GLY A 64 18.39 -52.07 -28.31
C GLY A 64 18.73 -52.26 -29.79
N LEU A 65 18.38 -53.43 -30.38
CA LEU A 65 18.59 -53.66 -31.80
C LEU A 65 17.71 -52.80 -32.72
N ALA A 66 16.45 -52.54 -32.33
CA ALA A 66 15.57 -51.62 -33.06
C ALA A 66 16.09 -50.18 -33.07
N LEU A 67 16.59 -49.68 -31.95
CA LEU A 67 17.19 -48.34 -31.87
C LEU A 67 18.48 -48.24 -32.68
N ALA A 68 19.32 -49.27 -32.69
CA ALA A 68 20.54 -49.31 -33.50
C ALA A 68 20.21 -49.31 -35.01
N ALA A 69 19.17 -50.08 -35.42
CA ALA A 69 18.75 -50.08 -36.83
C ALA A 69 18.18 -48.73 -37.27
N MET A 70 17.41 -48.04 -36.43
CA MET A 70 16.94 -46.67 -36.74
C MET A 70 18.07 -45.64 -36.83
N ALA A 71 19.11 -45.79 -36.00
CA ALA A 71 20.25 -44.89 -36.08
C ALA A 71 21.07 -45.08 -37.37
N ILE A 72 21.21 -46.29 -37.84
CA ILE A 72 21.93 -46.58 -39.10
C ILE A 72 21.10 -46.09 -40.31
N VAL A 73 19.81 -46.37 -40.35
CA VAL A 73 18.95 -45.88 -41.45
C VAL A 73 18.84 -44.34 -41.45
N GLY A 74 18.68 -43.74 -40.26
CA GLY A 74 18.68 -42.30 -40.12
C GLY A 74 19.98 -41.62 -40.54
N GLY A 75 21.14 -42.25 -40.23
CA GLY A 75 22.45 -41.75 -40.57
C GLY A 75 22.73 -41.80 -42.10
N VAL A 76 22.32 -42.88 -42.76
CA VAL A 76 22.51 -43.03 -44.23
C VAL A 76 21.61 -42.11 -45.02
N VAL A 77 20.35 -41.92 -44.60
CA VAL A 77 19.41 -40.95 -45.24
C VAL A 77 19.86 -39.53 -44.99
N GLY A 78 20.31 -39.21 -43.77
CA GLY A 78 20.87 -37.89 -43.41
C GLY A 78 22.10 -37.53 -44.26
N ALA A 79 23.03 -38.49 -44.46
CA ALA A 79 24.22 -38.29 -45.27
C ALA A 79 23.90 -38.14 -46.78
N ALA A 80 22.89 -38.86 -47.29
CA ALA A 80 22.46 -38.73 -48.67
C ALA A 80 21.79 -37.40 -48.99
N VAL A 81 21.05 -36.81 -48.02
CA VAL A 81 20.45 -35.50 -48.19
C VAL A 81 21.49 -34.37 -48.13
N THR A 82 22.53 -34.50 -47.32
CA THR A 82 23.59 -33.46 -47.23
C THR A 82 24.49 -33.40 -48.45
N THR A 83 24.67 -34.51 -49.19
CA THR A 83 25.49 -34.52 -50.44
C THR A 83 24.74 -34.00 -51.66
N SER A 84 23.43 -33.87 -51.59
CA SER A 84 22.58 -33.33 -52.72
C SER A 84 22.44 -31.82 -52.69
N PHE A 85 22.85 -31.16 -51.61
CA PHE A 85 22.81 -29.69 -51.47
C PHE A 85 24.29 -29.17 -51.41
N GLN A 86 24.94 -29.06 -52.58
CA GLN A 86 26.12 -28.23 -52.68
C GLN A 86 25.75 -26.77 -52.55
N PRO A 87 26.29 -26.02 -51.57
CA PRO A 87 26.06 -24.61 -51.50
C PRO A 87 26.75 -23.91 -52.67
N ARG A 88 25.97 -23.28 -53.57
CA ARG A 88 26.53 -22.22 -54.40
C ARG A 88 27.02 -21.11 -53.49
N PRO A 89 28.19 -20.48 -53.77
CA PRO A 89 28.59 -19.31 -53.01
C PRO A 89 27.63 -18.17 -53.26
N VAL A 90 26.60 -18.03 -52.45
CA VAL A 90 25.81 -16.80 -52.32
C VAL A 90 26.63 -15.89 -51.43
N ALA A 91 26.91 -14.68 -51.96
CA ALA A 91 27.46 -13.59 -51.21
C ALA A 91 26.82 -13.53 -49.84
N SER A 92 27.60 -13.49 -48.77
CA SER A 92 27.17 -13.40 -47.39
C SER A 92 26.37 -12.10 -47.18
N SER A 93 25.11 -12.12 -47.51
CA SER A 93 24.17 -11.24 -46.88
C SER A 93 23.97 -11.80 -45.46
N THR A 94 24.59 -11.21 -44.48
CA THR A 94 24.27 -11.43 -43.08
C THR A 94 22.80 -11.00 -42.88
N VAL A 95 21.90 -11.94 -43.12
CA VAL A 95 20.56 -11.82 -42.55
C VAL A 95 20.76 -12.12 -41.07
N SER A 96 21.07 -11.08 -40.30
CA SER A 96 20.81 -11.07 -38.88
C SER A 96 19.34 -11.43 -38.74
N ALA A 97 19.06 -12.61 -38.17
CA ALA A 97 17.75 -12.85 -37.58
C ALA A 97 17.40 -11.59 -36.78
N PRO A 98 16.20 -11.05 -36.89
CA PRO A 98 15.76 -10.03 -35.96
C PRO A 98 15.67 -10.72 -34.61
N GLY A 99 16.83 -10.79 -33.89
CA GLY A 99 16.79 -10.82 -32.46
C GLY A 99 15.89 -9.66 -32.10
N ALA A 100 14.85 -9.91 -31.33
CA ALA A 100 14.09 -8.83 -30.76
C ALA A 100 15.10 -7.90 -30.09
N VAL A 101 15.54 -6.90 -30.82
CA VAL A 101 16.27 -5.79 -30.28
C VAL A 101 15.23 -5.09 -29.44
N PHE A 102 15.15 -5.50 -28.16
CA PHE A 102 14.72 -4.56 -27.14
C PHE A 102 15.71 -3.41 -27.28
N LYS A 103 15.33 -2.44 -28.10
CA LYS A 103 16.01 -1.16 -28.15
C LYS A 103 15.99 -0.71 -26.71
N LYS A 104 17.13 -0.77 -26.02
CA LYS A 104 17.36 -0.04 -24.81
C LYS A 104 16.88 1.36 -25.18
N ALA A 105 15.74 1.80 -24.67
CA ALA A 105 15.33 3.18 -24.81
C ALA A 105 16.46 3.95 -24.10
N SER A 106 17.30 4.58 -24.88
CA SER A 106 18.65 5.02 -24.51
C SER A 106 18.67 6.16 -23.49
N ASP A 107 17.49 6.53 -22.91
CA ASP A 107 17.34 7.65 -22.01
C ASP A 107 16.52 7.31 -20.73
N GLN A 108 16.08 6.08 -20.53
CA GLN A 108 15.38 5.70 -19.30
C GLN A 108 16.37 5.08 -18.31
N LEU A 109 16.38 5.61 -17.07
CA LEU A 109 17.13 5.06 -15.97
C LEU A 109 16.64 3.63 -15.65
N THR A 110 17.56 2.76 -15.28
CA THR A 110 17.19 1.44 -14.73
C THR A 110 16.63 1.59 -13.31
N VAL A 111 15.89 0.60 -12.84
CA VAL A 111 15.39 0.56 -11.46
C VAL A 111 16.51 0.83 -10.43
N ALA A 112 17.70 0.24 -10.66
CA ALA A 112 18.86 0.44 -9.77
C ALA A 112 19.38 1.89 -9.80
N GLU A 113 19.41 2.51 -10.99
CA GLU A 113 19.85 3.92 -11.13
C GLU A 113 18.85 4.89 -10.51
N VAL A 114 17.54 4.65 -10.69
CA VAL A 114 16.49 5.42 -10.01
C VAL A 114 16.59 5.29 -8.49
N ALA A 115 16.72 4.05 -8.00
CA ALA A 115 16.89 3.80 -6.57
C ALA A 115 18.11 4.52 -6.00
N ALA A 116 19.28 4.38 -6.64
CA ALA A 116 20.52 5.05 -6.22
C ALA A 116 20.40 6.58 -6.21
N LYS A 117 19.64 7.15 -7.16
CA LYS A 117 19.37 8.60 -7.23
C LYS A 117 18.50 9.08 -6.08
N VAL A 118 17.48 8.29 -5.68
CA VAL A 118 16.45 8.72 -4.72
C VAL A 118 16.76 8.35 -3.28
N GLN A 119 17.42 7.19 -3.04
CA GLN A 119 17.76 6.73 -1.69
C GLN A 119 18.39 7.80 -0.77
N PRO A 120 19.30 8.69 -1.23
CA PRO A 120 19.83 9.75 -0.39
C PRO A 120 18.80 10.75 0.13
N SER A 121 17.61 10.81 -0.48
CA SER A 121 16.50 11.67 -0.08
C SER A 121 15.47 10.97 0.82
N VAL A 122 15.67 9.68 1.11
CA VAL A 122 14.75 8.89 1.96
C VAL A 122 15.45 8.55 3.27
N VAL A 123 14.75 8.73 4.36
CA VAL A 123 15.27 8.51 5.72
C VAL A 123 14.41 7.53 6.48
N MET A 124 14.97 6.92 7.50
CA MET A 124 14.22 6.22 8.54
C MET A 124 13.87 7.17 9.66
N ILE A 125 12.64 7.10 10.14
CA ILE A 125 12.15 7.79 11.33
C ILE A 125 11.88 6.73 12.39
N GLN A 126 12.55 6.85 13.52
CA GLN A 126 12.43 5.91 14.63
C GLN A 126 12.00 6.64 15.90
N GLY A 127 10.99 6.11 16.56
CA GLY A 127 10.55 6.54 17.89
C GLY A 127 10.65 5.43 18.92
N GLN A 128 9.96 5.59 20.03
CA GLN A 128 9.99 4.60 21.12
C GLN A 128 9.15 3.35 20.81
N THR A 129 8.07 3.50 20.06
CA THR A 129 7.07 2.43 19.83
C THR A 129 6.84 2.11 18.36
N GLY A 130 7.50 2.82 17.44
CA GLY A 130 7.30 2.61 16.01
C GLY A 130 8.43 3.15 15.17
N GLU A 131 8.48 2.68 13.94
CA GLU A 131 9.40 3.14 12.91
C GLU A 131 8.66 3.30 11.57
N GLY A 132 9.21 4.13 10.69
CA GLY A 132 8.74 4.34 9.35
C GLY A 132 9.77 5.08 8.54
N SER A 133 9.37 5.54 7.37
CA SER A 133 10.22 6.29 6.46
C SER A 133 9.83 7.77 6.41
N GLY A 134 10.69 8.58 5.82
CA GLY A 134 10.41 9.98 5.52
C GLY A 134 11.15 10.42 4.26
N VAL A 135 10.69 11.51 3.67
CA VAL A 135 11.27 12.12 2.46
C VAL A 135 11.82 13.50 2.78
N ILE A 136 13.08 13.75 2.48
CA ILE A 136 13.74 15.03 2.74
C ILE A 136 13.19 16.10 1.79
N LEU A 137 12.61 17.17 2.34
CA LEU A 137 12.08 18.31 1.59
C LEU A 137 13.09 19.45 1.45
N SER A 138 14.03 19.57 2.41
CA SER A 138 15.01 20.67 2.42
C SER A 138 16.38 20.22 2.91
N GLU A 139 17.41 20.94 2.48
CA GLU A 139 18.81 20.67 2.84
C GLU A 139 19.10 20.91 4.33
N ASP A 140 18.24 21.67 5.03
CA ASP A 140 18.32 22.02 6.45
C ASP A 140 17.47 21.12 7.36
N GLY A 141 16.92 20.02 6.83
CA GLY A 141 16.33 18.94 7.64
C GLY A 141 14.82 18.93 7.77
N LEU A 142 14.07 19.59 6.91
CA LEU A 142 12.61 19.35 6.81
C LEU A 142 12.37 18.03 6.12
N ILE A 143 11.52 17.19 6.73
CA ILE A 143 11.23 15.83 6.28
C ILE A 143 9.72 15.64 6.32
N LEU A 144 9.16 15.16 5.22
CA LEU A 144 7.77 14.78 5.08
C LEU A 144 7.60 13.28 5.38
N THR A 145 6.56 12.90 6.08
CA THR A 145 6.23 11.52 6.44
C THR A 145 4.74 11.36 6.67
N ASN A 146 4.28 10.16 7.03
CA ASN A 146 2.91 9.96 7.47
C ASN A 146 2.69 10.42 8.91
N ASN A 147 1.46 10.87 9.20
CA ASN A 147 1.05 11.23 10.56
C ASN A 147 1.12 10.03 11.52
N HIS A 148 0.66 8.84 11.09
CA HIS A 148 0.71 7.64 11.93
C HIS A 148 2.15 7.23 12.29
N VAL A 149 3.15 7.51 11.44
CA VAL A 149 4.57 7.28 11.77
C VAL A 149 5.01 8.18 12.93
N VAL A 150 4.61 9.45 12.91
CA VAL A 150 4.93 10.42 13.97
C VAL A 150 4.21 10.09 15.28
N VAL A 151 2.92 9.72 15.21
CA VAL A 151 2.13 9.30 16.37
C VAL A 151 2.75 8.05 17.01
N GLY A 152 3.10 7.05 16.20
CA GLY A 152 3.79 5.83 16.66
C GLY A 152 5.21 6.12 17.18
N ALA A 153 5.86 7.17 16.69
CA ALA A 153 7.21 7.54 17.13
C ALA A 153 7.24 8.37 18.43
N GLY A 154 6.09 8.89 18.93
CA GLY A 154 6.06 9.57 20.22
C GLY A 154 5.41 10.95 20.25
N GLN A 155 4.14 11.08 19.87
CA GLN A 155 3.33 12.23 20.28
C GLN A 155 3.26 12.28 21.81
N GLY A 156 3.76 13.37 22.39
CA GLY A 156 3.76 13.56 23.86
C GLY A 156 5.13 13.75 24.50
N GLY A 157 6.17 14.06 23.70
CA GLY A 157 7.52 14.34 24.21
C GLY A 157 8.51 13.18 24.08
N GLY A 158 8.16 12.12 23.34
CA GLY A 158 9.09 11.06 23.00
C GLY A 158 10.23 11.57 22.10
N GLN A 159 11.44 11.06 22.30
CA GLN A 159 12.58 11.39 21.43
C GLN A 159 12.42 10.65 20.11
N MET A 160 12.28 11.41 19.02
CA MET A 160 12.29 10.91 17.66
C MET A 160 13.70 11.03 17.08
N THR A 161 14.17 10.00 16.41
CA THR A 161 15.47 9.97 15.74
C THR A 161 15.26 9.73 14.25
N VAL A 162 15.97 10.50 13.44
CA VAL A 162 16.06 10.29 11.99
C VAL A 162 17.41 9.67 11.68
N LYS A 163 17.43 8.61 10.87
CA LYS A 163 18.64 7.99 10.34
C LYS A 163 18.68 8.19 8.83
N PHE A 164 19.78 8.76 8.37
CA PHE A 164 20.04 9.06 6.96
C PHE A 164 20.69 7.86 6.25
N SER A 165 20.63 7.85 4.93
CA SER A 165 21.21 6.79 4.08
C SER A 165 22.73 6.65 4.23
N ASP A 166 23.44 7.70 4.65
CA ASP A 166 24.89 7.68 4.93
C ASP A 166 25.24 7.20 6.34
N GLY A 167 24.23 6.74 7.12
CA GLY A 167 24.38 6.22 8.47
C GLY A 167 24.38 7.29 9.57
N ARG A 168 24.41 8.59 9.23
CA ARG A 168 24.25 9.67 10.23
C ARG A 168 22.89 9.57 10.89
N THR A 169 22.81 10.04 12.13
CA THR A 169 21.56 10.14 12.89
C THR A 169 21.39 11.56 13.44
N ALA A 170 20.14 12.01 13.54
CA ALA A 170 19.81 13.27 14.17
C ALA A 170 18.54 13.15 15.01
N LYS A 171 18.43 13.94 16.07
CA LYS A 171 17.14 14.11 16.77
C LYS A 171 16.19 14.89 15.87
N ALA A 172 14.91 14.58 15.97
CA ALA A 172 13.88 15.29 15.22
C ALA A 172 12.75 15.77 16.13
N THR A 173 12.13 16.85 15.70
CA THR A 173 10.93 17.42 16.34
C THR A 173 9.82 17.56 15.30
N VAL A 174 8.57 17.41 15.76
CA VAL A 174 7.39 17.62 14.93
C VAL A 174 7.24 19.12 14.63
N VAL A 175 7.07 19.45 13.35
CA VAL A 175 6.72 20.80 12.88
C VAL A 175 5.20 20.95 12.85
N GLY A 176 4.51 19.95 12.35
CA GLY A 176 3.06 19.90 12.33
C GLY A 176 2.56 18.55 11.80
N THR A 177 1.30 18.24 12.07
CA THR A 177 0.63 17.02 11.65
C THR A 177 -0.73 17.32 11.06
N ASP A 178 -1.14 16.50 10.10
CA ASP A 178 -2.48 16.48 9.55
C ASP A 178 -3.02 15.03 9.58
N PRO A 179 -3.77 14.68 10.62
CA PRO A 179 -4.39 13.37 10.72
C PRO A 179 -5.39 13.07 9.59
N THR A 180 -5.96 14.11 8.98
CA THR A 180 -6.99 13.99 7.96
C THR A 180 -6.44 13.41 6.65
N THR A 181 -5.24 13.83 6.25
CA THR A 181 -4.54 13.31 5.06
C THR A 181 -3.44 12.31 5.40
N ASP A 182 -3.29 11.96 6.69
CA ASP A 182 -2.21 11.10 7.18
C ASP A 182 -0.81 11.62 6.84
N LEU A 183 -0.58 12.93 6.90
CA LEU A 183 0.71 13.55 6.63
C LEU A 183 1.27 14.30 7.86
N ALA A 184 2.59 14.36 7.95
CA ALA A 184 3.31 15.12 8.97
C ALA A 184 4.61 15.69 8.42
N VAL A 185 5.05 16.80 8.99
CA VAL A 185 6.39 17.35 8.75
C VAL A 185 7.16 17.31 10.06
N VAL A 186 8.38 16.78 9.99
CA VAL A 186 9.34 16.79 11.10
C VAL A 186 10.60 17.55 10.71
N ARG A 187 11.35 18.06 11.69
CA ARG A 187 12.63 18.74 11.49
C ARG A 187 13.73 17.98 12.19
N ALA A 188 14.67 17.46 11.42
CA ALA A 188 15.93 16.93 11.94
C ALA A 188 16.83 18.08 12.41
N GLN A 189 17.45 17.93 13.59
CA GLN A 189 18.23 18.97 14.24
C GLN A 189 19.72 18.83 13.94
N GLY A 190 20.42 19.96 13.76
CA GLY A 190 21.88 19.98 13.61
C GLY A 190 22.39 19.37 12.31
N VAL A 191 21.57 19.38 11.25
CA VAL A 191 21.90 18.83 9.93
C VAL A 191 21.92 19.93 8.88
N SER A 192 22.72 19.71 7.82
CA SER A 192 22.79 20.59 6.65
C SER A 192 23.32 19.82 5.45
N GLY A 193 23.11 20.35 4.24
CA GLY A 193 23.61 19.77 3.01
C GLY A 193 22.97 18.42 2.70
N LEU A 194 21.74 18.21 3.13
CA LEU A 194 20.99 16.99 2.83
C LEU A 194 20.52 16.97 1.37
N THR A 195 20.43 15.77 0.79
CA THR A 195 19.88 15.60 -0.55
C THR A 195 18.35 15.63 -0.47
N LYS A 196 17.75 16.72 -0.95
CA LYS A 196 16.29 16.82 -1.02
C LYS A 196 15.71 16.03 -2.18
N ALA A 197 14.51 15.50 -2.04
CA ALA A 197 13.77 14.84 -3.11
C ALA A 197 13.37 15.85 -4.20
N THR A 198 13.42 15.41 -5.46
CA THR A 198 12.85 16.17 -6.58
C THR A 198 11.34 15.88 -6.63
N LEU A 199 10.53 16.92 -6.47
CA LEU A 199 9.07 16.77 -6.55
C LEU A 199 8.65 16.71 -8.02
N GLY A 200 7.88 15.69 -8.36
CA GLY A 200 7.20 15.53 -9.64
C GLY A 200 5.81 16.15 -9.65
N ASP A 201 4.93 15.59 -10.46
CA ASP A 201 3.55 16.04 -10.63
C ASP A 201 2.62 14.82 -10.69
N SER A 202 1.85 14.59 -9.62
CA SER A 202 0.94 13.45 -9.53
C SER A 202 -0.26 13.52 -10.49
N ASP A 203 -0.62 14.72 -10.97
CA ASP A 203 -1.75 14.88 -11.91
C ASP A 203 -1.38 14.43 -13.33
N ARG A 204 -0.10 14.19 -13.60
CA ARG A 204 0.39 13.67 -14.89
C ARG A 204 0.45 12.14 -14.95
N LEU A 205 0.27 11.46 -13.81
CA LEU A 205 0.29 10.01 -13.75
C LEU A 205 -0.87 9.40 -14.54
N ARG A 206 -0.60 8.23 -15.09
CA ARG A 206 -1.59 7.40 -15.80
C ARG A 206 -1.50 5.98 -15.30
N VAL A 207 -2.59 5.27 -15.32
CA VAL A 207 -2.62 3.83 -15.05
C VAL A 207 -1.67 3.13 -16.04
N GLY A 208 -0.78 2.28 -15.49
CA GLY A 208 0.27 1.59 -16.24
C GLY A 208 1.64 2.28 -16.21
N ASP A 209 1.75 3.53 -15.73
CA ASP A 209 3.06 4.19 -15.59
C ASP A 209 3.90 3.46 -14.53
N PRO A 210 5.21 3.19 -14.80
CA PRO A 210 6.08 2.50 -13.86
C PRO A 210 6.41 3.37 -12.65
N VAL A 211 6.39 2.78 -11.47
CA VAL A 211 6.72 3.45 -10.20
C VAL A 211 7.61 2.58 -9.32
N LEU A 212 8.40 3.22 -8.46
CA LEU A 212 9.19 2.58 -7.42
C LEU A 212 8.75 3.09 -6.06
N ALA A 213 8.42 2.18 -5.16
CA ALA A 213 8.23 2.51 -3.77
C ALA A 213 9.55 2.31 -3.01
N ILE A 214 10.01 3.37 -2.35
CA ILE A 214 11.29 3.41 -1.65
C ILE A 214 11.01 3.78 -0.19
N GLY A 215 11.55 2.97 0.71
CA GLY A 215 11.54 3.21 2.14
C GLY A 215 12.89 2.89 2.75
N SER A 216 13.06 3.17 4.03
CA SER A 216 14.29 2.90 4.78
C SER A 216 13.99 2.10 6.05
N PRO A 217 13.39 0.90 5.94
CA PRO A 217 13.11 0.09 7.12
C PRO A 217 14.42 -0.37 7.77
N LEU A 218 14.42 -0.43 9.11
CA LEU A 218 15.56 -0.92 9.93
C LEU A 218 16.87 -0.14 9.73
N GLY A 219 16.87 0.97 9.00
CA GLY A 219 18.05 1.80 8.74
C GLY A 219 19.18 1.05 8.02
N LEU A 220 18.86 -0.03 7.32
CA LEU A 220 19.74 -0.80 6.44
C LEU A 220 19.31 -0.52 5.01
N ASP A 221 20.28 -0.37 4.12
CA ASP A 221 20.23 -0.25 2.63
C ASP A 221 18.84 -0.17 1.96
N GLY A 222 17.96 0.73 2.36
CA GLY A 222 16.69 1.08 1.73
C GLY A 222 15.89 -0.07 1.08
N SER A 223 14.63 -0.23 1.43
CA SER A 223 13.75 -1.17 0.72
C SER A 223 13.25 -0.52 -0.57
N VAL A 224 13.42 -1.19 -1.70
CA VAL A 224 12.93 -0.74 -3.01
C VAL A 224 12.04 -1.82 -3.61
N THR A 225 10.82 -1.46 -3.95
CA THR A 225 9.89 -2.33 -4.67
C THR A 225 9.43 -1.64 -5.95
N ALA A 226 9.31 -2.41 -7.04
CA ALA A 226 8.92 -1.90 -8.34
C ALA A 226 7.50 -2.38 -8.68
N GLY A 227 6.74 -1.53 -9.32
CA GLY A 227 5.39 -1.81 -9.80
C GLY A 227 4.94 -0.76 -10.80
N ILE A 228 3.62 -0.67 -10.98
CA ILE A 228 2.98 0.32 -11.83
C ILE A 228 1.89 1.05 -11.05
N VAL A 229 1.42 2.16 -11.58
CA VAL A 229 0.17 2.77 -11.16
C VAL A 229 -0.97 1.84 -11.58
N SER A 230 -1.66 1.23 -10.61
CA SER A 230 -2.77 0.29 -10.87
C SER A 230 -4.12 1.02 -11.00
N ALA A 231 -4.32 2.09 -10.24
CA ALA A 231 -5.48 2.98 -10.33
C ALA A 231 -5.13 4.36 -9.75
N LEU A 232 -5.94 5.34 -10.09
CA LEU A 232 -5.87 6.70 -9.59
C LEU A 232 -7.19 7.07 -8.92
N ASP A 233 -7.20 8.19 -8.20
CA ASP A 233 -8.38 8.77 -7.56
C ASP A 233 -9.10 7.84 -6.59
N ARG A 234 -8.35 6.93 -5.93
CA ARG A 234 -8.92 6.05 -4.91
C ARG A 234 -9.19 6.83 -3.61
N THR A 235 -10.31 6.52 -3.00
CA THR A 235 -10.60 7.00 -1.64
C THR A 235 -10.34 5.88 -0.65
N LEU A 236 -9.52 6.18 0.35
CA LEU A 236 -9.17 5.25 1.42
C LEU A 236 -9.83 5.73 2.70
N ASN A 237 -10.69 4.90 3.27
CA ASN A 237 -11.31 5.16 4.56
C ASN A 237 -10.63 4.28 5.62
N LEU A 238 -9.96 4.93 6.57
CA LEU A 238 -9.29 4.29 7.71
C LEU A 238 -10.20 4.32 8.94
N GLY A 239 -11.48 3.99 8.77
CA GLY A 239 -12.45 3.85 9.86
C GLY A 239 -12.15 2.64 10.74
N ASP A 240 -12.79 2.59 11.92
CA ASP A 240 -12.57 1.58 12.95
C ASP A 240 -12.85 0.13 12.50
N GLU A 241 -13.72 -0.08 11.53
CA GLU A 241 -14.12 -1.41 11.05
C GLU A 241 -13.06 -2.08 10.14
N GLN A 242 -12.12 -1.31 9.60
CA GLN A 242 -11.07 -1.80 8.70
C GLN A 242 -9.67 -1.62 9.30
N ARG A 243 -9.57 -1.28 10.60
CA ARG A 243 -8.27 -1.22 11.26
C ARG A 243 -7.63 -2.61 11.19
N PRO A 244 -6.46 -2.76 10.53
CA PRO A 244 -5.74 -4.01 10.60
C PRO A 244 -5.54 -4.36 12.07
N GLN A 245 -5.62 -5.64 12.39
CA GLN A 245 -5.18 -6.12 13.71
C GLN A 245 -3.66 -5.94 13.79
N LEU A 246 -3.23 -4.70 14.00
CA LEU A 246 -1.87 -4.41 14.38
C LEU A 246 -1.62 -5.01 15.77
N PRO A 247 -0.39 -5.43 16.07
CA PRO A 247 -0.08 -6.05 17.35
C PRO A 247 -0.63 -5.24 18.52
N PRO A 248 -1.15 -5.88 19.57
CA PRO A 248 -1.69 -5.18 20.73
C PRO A 248 -0.66 -4.19 21.29
N GLY A 249 -1.01 -2.91 21.37
CA GLY A 249 -0.15 -1.84 21.86
C GLY A 249 0.04 -0.67 20.89
N TRP A 250 -0.21 -0.84 19.61
CA TRP A 250 -0.01 0.22 18.60
C TRP A 250 -1.16 1.24 18.55
N TRP A 251 -2.37 0.90 19.04
CA TRP A 251 -3.58 1.72 18.92
C TRP A 251 -4.26 2.09 20.23
N GLN A 252 -3.72 1.72 21.39
CA GLN A 252 -4.41 1.92 22.67
C GLN A 252 -4.67 3.38 23.08
N GLN A 253 -4.18 4.37 22.32
CA GLN A 253 -4.32 5.79 22.67
C GLN A 253 -5.12 6.61 21.65
N GLN A 254 -5.73 5.96 20.64
CA GLN A 254 -6.34 6.66 19.49
C GLN A 254 -7.87 6.59 19.44
N ASP A 255 -8.54 6.28 20.55
CA ASP A 255 -10.00 6.04 20.60
C ASP A 255 -10.89 7.27 20.33
N GLN A 256 -10.32 8.44 20.01
CA GLN A 256 -11.10 9.67 19.75
C GLN A 256 -10.69 10.41 18.47
N SER A 257 -9.84 9.85 17.63
CA SER A 257 -9.50 10.52 16.37
C SER A 257 -10.60 10.29 15.33
N PRO A 258 -11.02 11.33 14.61
CA PRO A 258 -11.98 11.18 13.52
C PRO A 258 -11.41 10.22 12.47
N PRO A 259 -12.25 9.48 11.74
CA PRO A 259 -11.82 8.55 10.71
C PRO A 259 -10.99 9.30 9.67
N THR A 260 -9.78 8.79 9.38
CA THR A 260 -8.92 9.34 8.35
C THR A 260 -9.45 8.89 6.99
N THR A 261 -9.79 9.84 6.13
CA THR A 261 -10.22 9.56 4.76
C THR A 261 -9.23 10.24 3.81
N ILE A 262 -8.45 9.44 3.10
CA ILE A 262 -7.48 9.93 2.11
C ILE A 262 -8.14 9.87 0.75
N GLY A 263 -8.35 11.04 0.13
CA GLY A 263 -8.90 11.15 -1.21
C GLY A 263 -7.82 11.24 -2.28
N GLY A 264 -8.16 10.79 -3.49
CA GLY A 264 -7.27 10.88 -4.65
C GLY A 264 -6.04 9.98 -4.58
N ALA A 265 -6.04 8.95 -3.72
CA ALA A 265 -4.89 8.08 -3.52
C ALA A 265 -4.48 7.36 -4.81
N ILE A 266 -3.16 7.21 -4.97
CA ILE A 266 -2.54 6.41 -6.03
C ILE A 266 -2.52 4.96 -5.56
N GLN A 267 -3.13 4.05 -6.33
CA GLN A 267 -3.02 2.62 -6.12
C GLN A 267 -1.87 2.06 -6.95
N THR A 268 -1.05 1.19 -6.36
CA THR A 268 0.08 0.53 -7.04
C THR A 268 0.16 -0.94 -6.64
N ASP A 269 0.75 -1.77 -7.48
CA ASP A 269 1.14 -3.15 -7.19
C ASP A 269 2.59 -3.26 -6.69
N ALA A 270 3.33 -2.12 -6.62
CA ALA A 270 4.57 -2.08 -5.86
C ALA A 270 4.28 -2.44 -4.40
N SER A 271 5.01 -3.40 -3.85
CA SER A 271 4.77 -3.89 -2.49
C SER A 271 5.01 -2.79 -1.46
N ILE A 272 3.94 -2.34 -0.81
CA ILE A 272 4.00 -1.43 0.34
C ILE A 272 3.80 -2.26 1.60
N ASN A 273 4.76 -2.17 2.52
CA ASN A 273 4.78 -2.91 3.78
C ASN A 273 5.14 -1.97 4.94
N PRO A 274 4.89 -2.38 6.20
CA PRO A 274 5.40 -1.65 7.36
C PRO A 274 6.91 -1.36 7.21
N GLY A 275 7.30 -0.09 7.42
CA GLY A 275 8.63 0.43 7.15
C GLY A 275 8.76 1.27 5.88
N ASN A 276 7.95 1.01 4.82
CA ASN A 276 7.89 1.89 3.65
C ASN A 276 6.98 3.12 3.86
N SER A 277 6.05 3.06 4.83
CA SER A 277 5.15 4.18 5.17
C SER A 277 5.91 5.47 5.42
N GLY A 278 5.48 6.55 4.81
CA GLY A 278 6.14 7.86 4.85
C GLY A 278 7.29 8.00 3.86
N GLY A 279 7.71 6.92 3.19
CA GLY A 279 8.72 6.91 2.15
C GLY A 279 8.20 7.38 0.79
N ALA A 280 9.05 7.32 -0.22
CA ALA A 280 8.82 7.86 -1.54
C ALA A 280 8.14 6.85 -2.48
N LEU A 281 7.10 7.27 -3.20
CA LEU A 281 6.72 6.69 -4.48
C LEU A 281 7.27 7.59 -5.58
N VAL A 282 8.11 7.05 -6.46
CA VAL A 282 8.76 7.82 -7.52
C VAL A 282 8.48 7.23 -8.89
N ASP A 283 8.53 8.08 -9.90
CA ASP A 283 8.40 7.68 -11.31
C ASP A 283 9.75 7.16 -11.89
N ALA A 284 9.74 6.84 -13.18
CA ALA A 284 10.92 6.35 -13.90
C ALA A 284 12.05 7.39 -14.04
N ALA A 285 11.80 8.67 -13.80
CA ALA A 285 12.81 9.73 -13.76
C ALA A 285 13.39 9.91 -12.35
N GLY A 286 12.82 9.24 -11.33
CA GLY A 286 13.16 9.40 -9.92
C GLY A 286 12.59 10.69 -9.32
N GLU A 287 11.48 11.18 -9.87
CA GLU A 287 10.73 12.29 -9.31
C GLU A 287 9.67 11.76 -8.35
N LEU A 288 9.51 12.41 -7.21
CA LEU A 288 8.52 12.04 -6.19
C LEU A 288 7.11 12.28 -6.73
N VAL A 289 6.30 11.24 -6.83
CA VAL A 289 4.91 11.31 -7.30
C VAL A 289 3.90 10.98 -6.20
N GLY A 290 4.36 10.41 -5.08
CA GLY A 290 3.51 10.13 -3.92
C GLY A 290 4.30 9.81 -2.66
N ILE A 291 3.60 9.80 -1.52
CA ILE A 291 4.10 9.36 -0.22
C ILE A 291 3.45 8.02 0.08
N ASN A 292 4.26 6.97 0.21
CA ASN A 292 3.79 5.62 0.50
C ASN A 292 3.01 5.58 1.82
N THR A 293 1.87 4.92 1.84
CA THR A 293 1.11 4.67 3.06
C THR A 293 0.75 3.19 3.14
N ALA A 294 1.36 2.48 4.12
CA ALA A 294 1.08 1.08 4.37
C ALA A 294 -0.22 0.98 5.17
N ILE A 295 -1.31 0.97 4.44
CA ILE A 295 -2.60 0.64 4.97
C ILE A 295 -2.74 -0.86 4.74
N ALA A 296 -2.66 -1.65 5.82
CA ALA A 296 -2.86 -3.07 5.72
C ALA A 296 -4.32 -3.33 5.33
N SER A 297 -4.58 -3.55 4.06
CA SER A 297 -5.85 -4.12 3.65
C SER A 297 -5.67 -5.62 3.47
N ASP A 298 -5.85 -6.39 4.55
CA ASP A 298 -6.08 -7.83 4.46
C ASP A 298 -7.32 -8.14 3.59
N ALA A 299 -8.20 -7.16 3.41
CA ALA A 299 -9.38 -7.25 2.55
C ALA A 299 -9.07 -7.26 1.04
N ALA A 300 -7.89 -6.82 0.60
CA ALA A 300 -7.53 -6.76 -0.82
C ALA A 300 -6.65 -7.93 -1.29
N GLY A 301 -6.44 -8.96 -0.45
CA GLY A 301 -5.80 -10.20 -0.91
C GLY A 301 -4.33 -10.09 -1.32
N GLY A 302 -3.53 -9.26 -0.66
CA GLY A 302 -2.06 -9.16 -0.87
C GLY A 302 -1.67 -8.60 -2.25
N GLY A 303 -0.82 -7.58 -2.26
CA GLY A 303 -0.28 -7.01 -3.51
C GLY A 303 -0.91 -5.69 -3.96
N VAL A 304 -1.67 -5.01 -3.10
CA VAL A 304 -2.19 -3.67 -3.35
C VAL A 304 -1.54 -2.70 -2.38
N GLY A 305 -0.83 -1.71 -2.90
CA GLY A 305 -0.25 -0.60 -2.15
C GLY A 305 -0.94 0.71 -2.49
N PHE A 306 -0.80 1.69 -1.60
CA PHE A 306 -1.34 3.03 -1.80
C PHE A 306 -0.32 4.11 -1.49
N ALA A 307 -0.46 5.26 -2.15
CA ALA A 307 0.33 6.45 -1.86
C ALA A 307 -0.52 7.71 -1.92
N ILE A 308 -0.19 8.68 -1.07
CA ILE A 308 -0.78 10.02 -1.07
C ILE A 308 -0.14 10.81 -2.19
N PRO A 309 -0.91 11.41 -3.13
CA PRO A 309 -0.35 12.15 -4.27
C PRO A 309 0.60 13.28 -3.84
N VAL A 310 1.68 13.46 -4.59
CA VAL A 310 2.69 14.49 -4.26
C VAL A 310 2.11 15.91 -4.30
N ASN A 311 1.14 16.21 -5.17
CA ASN A 311 0.52 17.54 -5.21
C ASN A 311 -0.26 17.84 -3.93
N THR A 312 -0.97 16.86 -3.36
CA THR A 312 -1.59 16.93 -2.03
C THR A 312 -0.52 17.07 -0.95
N ALA A 313 0.51 16.23 -0.99
CA ALA A 313 1.60 16.23 -0.02
C ALA A 313 2.35 17.57 0.02
N LYS A 314 2.58 18.19 -1.12
CA LYS A 314 3.17 19.52 -1.25
C LYS A 314 2.29 20.59 -0.60
N GLN A 315 0.99 20.63 -0.94
CA GLN A 315 0.05 21.60 -0.38
C GLN A 315 -0.04 21.51 1.15
N VAL A 316 -0.14 20.28 1.68
CA VAL A 316 -0.22 20.00 3.11
C VAL A 316 1.10 20.39 3.81
N SER A 317 2.24 19.94 3.27
CA SER A 317 3.55 20.24 3.88
C SER A 317 3.85 21.74 3.92
N GLU A 318 3.50 22.52 2.89
CA GLU A 318 3.65 23.97 2.87
C GLU A 318 2.86 24.64 4.02
N GLN A 319 1.60 24.21 4.27
CA GLN A 319 0.80 24.72 5.37
C GLN A 319 1.36 24.30 6.74
N LEU A 320 1.78 23.05 6.89
CA LEU A 320 2.39 22.55 8.13
C LEU A 320 3.68 23.32 8.46
N ILE A 321 4.51 23.61 7.47
CA ILE A 321 5.76 24.38 7.66
C ILE A 321 5.47 25.83 8.07
N GLN A 322 4.47 26.46 7.45
CA GLN A 322 4.16 27.87 7.67
C GLN A 322 3.31 28.11 8.94
N HIS A 323 2.36 27.22 9.24
CA HIS A 323 1.33 27.43 10.25
C HIS A 323 1.27 26.36 11.33
N GLY A 324 1.99 25.23 11.16
CA GLY A 324 1.94 24.08 12.08
C GLY A 324 0.64 23.26 11.99
N LYS A 325 -0.31 23.68 11.16
CA LYS A 325 -1.63 23.04 10.97
C LYS A 325 -2.10 23.21 9.52
N VAL A 326 -3.06 22.38 9.12
CA VAL A 326 -3.69 22.40 7.79
C VAL A 326 -5.14 22.82 7.92
N THR A 327 -5.61 23.61 6.97
CA THR A 327 -7.02 23.92 6.79
C THR A 327 -7.56 23.15 5.59
N HIS A 328 -8.66 22.43 5.79
CA HIS A 328 -9.29 21.64 4.75
C HIS A 328 -10.50 22.34 4.14
N ALA A 329 -10.75 22.07 2.87
CA ALA A 329 -11.95 22.54 2.21
C ALA A 329 -13.19 21.82 2.75
N PHE A 330 -14.30 22.55 2.82
CA PHE A 330 -15.58 22.11 3.36
C PHE A 330 -16.71 22.42 2.39
N LEU A 331 -17.53 21.41 2.09
CA LEU A 331 -18.73 21.53 1.26
C LEU A 331 -19.99 21.70 2.11
N GLY A 332 -20.08 21.02 3.26
CA GLY A 332 -21.19 21.12 4.20
C GLY A 332 -22.35 20.19 3.87
N VAL A 333 -22.06 18.96 3.50
CA VAL A 333 -23.04 17.89 3.31
C VAL A 333 -22.68 16.68 4.14
N SER A 334 -23.71 16.00 4.67
CA SER A 334 -23.60 14.62 5.15
C SER A 334 -24.11 13.70 4.07
N VAL A 335 -23.30 12.72 3.68
CA VAL A 335 -23.57 11.84 2.53
C VAL A 335 -23.51 10.37 2.96
N THR A 336 -24.14 9.53 2.17
CA THR A 336 -24.05 8.05 2.25
C THR A 336 -23.97 7.49 0.83
N ASP A 337 -23.52 6.26 0.69
CA ASP A 337 -23.52 5.59 -0.60
C ASP A 337 -24.93 5.46 -1.16
N ALA A 338 -25.06 5.59 -2.48
CA ALA A 338 -26.30 5.34 -3.16
C ALA A 338 -26.64 3.86 -3.16
N MET A 339 -27.90 3.54 -2.84
CA MET A 339 -28.44 2.18 -3.01
C MET A 339 -29.25 2.11 -4.31
N GLY A 340 -28.59 1.99 -5.47
CA GLY A 340 -29.29 1.96 -6.74
C GLY A 340 -28.37 1.70 -7.92
N ASP A 341 -28.94 1.74 -9.12
CA ASP A 341 -28.20 1.45 -10.38
C ASP A 341 -27.21 2.58 -10.77
N VAL A 342 -27.39 3.77 -10.22
CA VAL A 342 -26.51 4.91 -10.46
C VAL A 342 -25.55 5.06 -9.28
N PRO A 343 -24.22 4.88 -9.49
CA PRO A 343 -23.24 5.13 -8.45
C PRO A 343 -23.22 6.61 -8.06
N GLY A 344 -22.96 6.89 -6.79
CA GLY A 344 -22.86 8.26 -6.31
C GLY A 344 -23.06 8.37 -4.78
N ALA A 345 -23.03 9.60 -4.30
CA ALA A 345 -23.23 9.95 -2.89
C ALA A 345 -24.58 10.64 -2.69
N LEU A 346 -25.45 10.00 -1.92
CA LEU A 346 -26.76 10.56 -1.59
C LEU A 346 -26.63 11.55 -0.42
N ILE A 347 -27.07 12.80 -0.63
CA ILE A 347 -27.09 13.81 0.42
C ILE A 347 -28.18 13.47 1.46
N ARG A 348 -27.76 13.23 2.69
CA ARG A 348 -28.63 12.97 3.84
C ARG A 348 -29.00 14.25 4.58
N GLU A 349 -28.06 15.20 4.63
CA GLU A 349 -28.25 16.47 5.30
C GLU A 349 -27.36 17.53 4.65
N VAL A 350 -27.82 18.77 4.62
CA VAL A 350 -27.07 19.95 4.23
C VAL A 350 -26.92 20.85 5.44
N THR A 351 -25.67 21.19 5.78
CA THR A 351 -25.36 22.05 6.92
C THR A 351 -25.83 23.49 6.64
N ALA A 352 -26.57 24.08 7.56
CA ALA A 352 -27.03 25.46 7.43
C ALA A 352 -25.83 26.44 7.30
N GLY A 353 -25.94 27.41 6.40
CA GLY A 353 -24.90 28.41 6.11
C GLY A 353 -23.72 27.88 5.31
N SER A 354 -23.72 26.60 4.94
CA SER A 354 -22.64 25.94 4.20
C SER A 354 -22.57 26.35 2.73
N PRO A 355 -21.44 26.07 2.05
CA PRO A 355 -21.33 26.21 0.60
C PRO A 355 -22.40 25.42 -0.17
N ALA A 356 -22.73 24.21 0.27
CA ALA A 356 -23.75 23.37 -0.35
C ALA A 356 -25.14 24.02 -0.29
N GLU A 357 -25.53 24.55 0.86
CA GLU A 357 -26.83 25.27 1.01
C GLU A 357 -26.88 26.48 0.11
N LYS A 358 -25.81 27.30 0.12
CA LYS A 358 -25.74 28.53 -0.73
C LYS A 358 -25.80 28.22 -2.22
N ALA A 359 -25.32 27.06 -2.62
CA ALA A 359 -25.37 26.57 -3.99
C ALA A 359 -26.69 25.91 -4.36
N GLY A 360 -27.60 25.72 -3.38
CA GLY A 360 -28.93 25.13 -3.61
C GLY A 360 -28.96 23.62 -3.67
N LEU A 361 -27.91 22.94 -3.18
CA LEU A 361 -27.95 21.50 -2.93
C LEU A 361 -28.92 21.18 -1.80
N GLN A 362 -29.60 20.03 -1.89
CA GLN A 362 -30.67 19.66 -0.98
C GLN A 362 -30.54 18.21 -0.55
N GLN A 363 -31.17 17.88 0.57
CA GLN A 363 -31.37 16.48 0.98
C GLN A 363 -32.08 15.71 -0.14
N GLY A 364 -31.57 14.52 -0.46
CA GLY A 364 -32.08 13.66 -1.53
C GLY A 364 -31.39 13.85 -2.88
N ASP A 365 -30.51 14.85 -3.04
CA ASP A 365 -29.66 14.94 -4.21
C ASP A 365 -28.64 13.80 -4.22
N LEU A 366 -28.39 13.24 -5.39
CA LEU A 366 -27.36 12.24 -5.62
C LEU A 366 -26.17 12.90 -6.32
N ILE A 367 -25.08 13.14 -5.59
CA ILE A 367 -23.85 13.67 -6.19
C ILE A 367 -23.20 12.57 -7.00
N THR A 368 -22.97 12.82 -8.30
CA THR A 368 -22.37 11.88 -9.25
C THR A 368 -21.01 12.34 -9.80
N GLY A 369 -20.64 13.61 -9.54
CA GLY A 369 -19.33 14.14 -9.96
C GLY A 369 -18.94 15.41 -9.19
N ILE A 370 -17.63 15.60 -9.05
CA ILE A 370 -17.01 16.81 -8.47
C ILE A 370 -15.82 17.20 -9.37
N GLY A 371 -15.86 18.40 -9.95
CA GLY A 371 -14.95 18.80 -11.01
C GLY A 371 -15.11 17.89 -12.21
N ASP A 372 -14.01 17.30 -12.68
CA ASP A 372 -13.98 16.33 -13.78
C ASP A 372 -13.94 14.88 -13.31
N LYS A 373 -14.07 14.64 -11.98
CA LYS A 373 -13.97 13.32 -11.38
C LYS A 373 -15.35 12.76 -11.04
N MET A 374 -15.54 11.45 -11.29
CA MET A 374 -16.75 10.75 -10.90
C MET A 374 -16.81 10.54 -9.39
N VAL A 375 -18.02 10.49 -8.86
CA VAL A 375 -18.32 10.13 -7.46
C VAL A 375 -19.04 8.79 -7.48
N ASP A 376 -18.48 7.80 -6.80
CA ASP A 376 -19.02 6.44 -6.68
C ASP A 376 -19.63 6.14 -5.30
N GLY A 377 -19.33 6.99 -4.29
CA GLY A 377 -19.86 6.85 -2.94
C GLY A 377 -19.61 8.07 -2.05
N GLY A 378 -20.09 8.01 -0.82
CA GLY A 378 -19.96 9.08 0.16
C GLY A 378 -18.51 9.42 0.49
N ASP A 379 -17.67 8.41 0.67
CA ASP A 379 -16.25 8.59 0.97
C ASP A 379 -15.53 9.32 -0.16
N THR A 380 -15.91 9.08 -1.43
CA THR A 380 -15.38 9.78 -2.60
C THR A 380 -15.64 11.28 -2.54
N VAL A 381 -16.85 11.71 -2.10
CA VAL A 381 -17.14 13.13 -1.90
C VAL A 381 -16.23 13.73 -0.85
N VAL A 382 -16.09 13.07 0.30
CA VAL A 382 -15.22 13.54 1.41
C VAL A 382 -13.76 13.65 0.93
N GLY A 383 -13.26 12.61 0.29
CA GLY A 383 -11.88 12.55 -0.21
C GLY A 383 -11.59 13.62 -1.26
N GLN A 384 -12.47 13.78 -2.25
CA GLN A 384 -12.30 14.76 -3.33
C GLN A 384 -12.39 16.20 -2.81
N VAL A 385 -13.37 16.51 -1.93
CA VAL A 385 -13.52 17.85 -1.34
C VAL A 385 -12.27 18.25 -0.57
N ARG A 386 -11.67 17.33 0.21
CA ARG A 386 -10.42 17.58 0.96
C ARG A 386 -9.20 17.84 0.07
N GLY A 387 -9.22 17.38 -1.17
CA GLY A 387 -8.17 17.65 -2.16
C GLY A 387 -8.17 19.07 -2.73
N PHE A 388 -9.25 19.83 -2.54
CA PHE A 388 -9.34 21.22 -2.98
C PHE A 388 -8.87 22.20 -1.90
N LYS A 389 -8.70 23.47 -2.30
CA LYS A 389 -8.35 24.55 -1.38
C LYS A 389 -9.61 25.26 -0.87
N PRO A 390 -9.64 25.72 0.38
CA PRO A 390 -10.64 26.68 0.81
C PRO A 390 -10.68 27.89 -0.12
N GLY A 391 -11.88 28.35 -0.48
CA GLY A 391 -12.10 29.44 -1.44
C GLY A 391 -12.11 29.01 -2.91
N GLN A 392 -11.77 27.75 -3.23
CA GLN A 392 -11.80 27.25 -4.60
C GLN A 392 -13.25 27.01 -5.05
N GLU A 393 -13.57 27.46 -6.27
CA GLU A 393 -14.82 27.14 -6.93
C GLU A 393 -14.73 25.77 -7.62
N VAL A 394 -15.69 24.89 -7.35
CA VAL A 394 -15.74 23.54 -7.86
C VAL A 394 -17.12 23.25 -8.43
N LYS A 395 -17.17 22.64 -9.62
CA LYS A 395 -18.42 22.19 -10.24
C LYS A 395 -18.89 20.89 -9.57
N ILE A 396 -20.11 20.86 -9.09
CA ILE A 396 -20.77 19.67 -8.58
C ILE A 396 -21.83 19.22 -9.57
N THR A 397 -21.73 17.97 -10.01
CA THR A 397 -22.73 17.30 -10.85
C THR A 397 -23.59 16.42 -9.94
N TYR A 398 -24.90 16.57 -10.00
CA TYR A 398 -25.83 15.81 -9.16
C TYR A 398 -27.12 15.46 -9.90
N MET A 399 -27.83 14.44 -9.42
CA MET A 399 -29.16 14.07 -9.90
C MET A 399 -30.22 14.46 -8.88
N ARG A 400 -31.30 15.08 -9.38
CA ARG A 400 -32.53 15.40 -8.64
C ARG A 400 -33.74 15.06 -9.50
N ASP A 401 -34.69 14.32 -8.96
CA ASP A 401 -35.91 13.88 -9.68
C ASP A 401 -35.58 13.18 -11.03
N GLY A 402 -34.53 12.38 -11.06
CA GLY A 402 -34.10 11.64 -12.24
C GLY A 402 -33.42 12.48 -13.35
N LYS A 403 -33.14 13.76 -13.08
CA LYS A 403 -32.45 14.67 -14.02
C LYS A 403 -31.10 15.07 -13.49
N THR A 404 -30.12 15.14 -14.38
CA THR A 404 -28.78 15.64 -14.08
C THR A 404 -28.76 17.16 -14.05
N HIS A 405 -28.12 17.72 -13.05
CA HIS A 405 -27.90 19.15 -12.81
C HIS A 405 -26.42 19.39 -12.53
N GLU A 406 -25.99 20.62 -12.78
CA GLU A 406 -24.64 21.11 -12.44
C GLU A 406 -24.78 22.42 -11.65
N VAL A 407 -23.90 22.59 -10.65
CA VAL A 407 -23.81 23.84 -9.89
C VAL A 407 -22.36 24.10 -9.51
N ASN A 408 -21.95 25.37 -9.55
CA ASN A 408 -20.65 25.79 -9.07
C ASN A 408 -20.75 26.13 -7.57
N VAL A 409 -19.83 25.59 -6.79
CA VAL A 409 -19.78 25.77 -5.34
C VAL A 409 -18.41 26.32 -4.95
N THR A 410 -18.38 27.47 -4.25
CA THR A 410 -17.16 27.96 -3.63
C THR A 410 -16.99 27.32 -2.28
N LEU A 411 -15.99 26.42 -2.15
CA LEU A 411 -15.70 25.71 -0.91
C LEU A 411 -15.24 26.68 0.20
N GLN A 412 -15.61 26.40 1.45
CA GLN A 412 -15.16 27.15 2.61
C GLN A 412 -14.10 26.37 3.39
N GLU A 413 -13.49 27.04 4.37
CA GLU A 413 -12.62 26.42 5.36
C GLU A 413 -13.46 25.62 6.35
N GLN A 414 -13.01 24.42 6.69
CA GLN A 414 -13.60 23.62 7.77
C GLN A 414 -13.14 24.22 9.11
N ASN A 415 -14.08 24.77 9.89
CA ASN A 415 -13.81 25.32 11.23
C ASN A 415 -13.72 24.23 12.30
#